data_1dfe0b091a1aa2ff6da9eb0247e25ec6
#
_entry.id   1dfe0b091a1aa2ff6da9eb0247e25ec6
#
_cell.length_a   1.000
_cell.length_b   1.000
_cell.length_c   1.000
_cell.angle_alpha   90.00
_cell.angle_beta   90.00
_cell.angle_gamma   90.00
#
_symmetry.space_group_name_H-M   'P 1'
#
loop_
_entity.id
_entity.type
_entity.pdbx_description
1 polymer ?
#
loop_
_entity_poly.entity_id
_entity_poly.type
_entity_poly.pdbx_seq_one_letter_code
_entity_poly.pdbx_strand_id
1 'polypeptide(L)'
;KQRGRDFGIILRSFYENGYDVQWRVINAGEYGLPQKRRRVFIFAYHKSTEYYKSLSKNNPKDIIFKDGMFVKQFPIKDIELEFNTTNLSKDSFKDLVEVSDKFKTQFYNAGIMMNGKVYTSKVSADCDEVFPLKKIIQHEEIDKKFFLSDEAYKKFEYLKGNKRIPRVKPNGEEYFYTEGAMPCPDNLEVPARTMLTSEGGISRTTHIVEDYKTKKIRLLTPIECERINCFPDNWTNTGMTDKKRNFMMGNALVVGIIEKIGIELENIIEKED
;
A
#
# COMPACT_ATOMS: atom_id res chain seq x y z
N LYS A 1 -4.47 -4.76 13.51
CA LYS A 1 -5.54 -5.48 14.24
C LYS A 1 -4.89 -6.41 15.25
N GLN A 2 -5.61 -6.83 16.27
CA GLN A 2 -5.14 -7.75 17.31
C GLN A 2 -3.80 -7.35 17.99
N ARG A 3 -3.54 -6.04 18.09
CA ARG A 3 -2.36 -5.48 18.77
C ARG A 3 -1.02 -6.07 18.30
N GLY A 4 -0.86 -6.26 16.99
CA GLY A 4 0.40 -6.72 16.38
C GLY A 4 0.61 -8.25 16.36
N ARG A 5 -0.28 -9.04 16.95
CA ARG A 5 -0.16 -10.51 17.05
C ARG A 5 0.17 -11.18 15.72
N ASP A 6 -0.63 -10.92 14.69
CA ASP A 6 -0.50 -11.61 13.39
C ASP A 6 0.87 -11.30 12.73
N PHE A 7 1.33 -10.06 12.83
CA PHE A 7 2.65 -9.69 12.31
C PHE A 7 3.79 -10.26 13.17
N GLY A 8 3.60 -10.34 14.49
CA GLY A 8 4.51 -11.03 15.40
C GLY A 8 4.71 -12.51 15.07
N ILE A 9 3.62 -13.22 14.71
CA ILE A 9 3.67 -14.61 14.24
C ILE A 9 4.49 -14.73 12.95
N ILE A 10 4.26 -13.84 11.98
CA ILE A 10 5.02 -13.80 10.72
C ILE A 10 6.52 -13.63 11.00
N LEU A 11 6.89 -12.63 11.80
CA LEU A 11 8.29 -12.37 12.15
C LEU A 11 8.91 -13.56 12.90
N ARG A 12 8.18 -14.15 13.84
CA ARG A 12 8.65 -15.33 14.58
C ARG A 12 8.88 -16.52 13.65
N SER A 13 8.02 -16.76 12.68
CA SER A 13 8.20 -17.82 11.68
C SER A 13 9.49 -17.63 10.89
N PHE A 14 9.83 -16.41 10.49
CA PHE A 14 11.11 -16.12 9.84
C PHE A 14 12.30 -16.37 10.76
N TYR A 15 12.22 -15.92 12.01
CA TYR A 15 13.29 -16.14 12.99
C TYR A 15 13.58 -17.62 13.21
N GLU A 16 12.55 -18.46 13.36
CA GLU A 16 12.69 -19.90 13.55
C GLU A 16 13.36 -20.61 12.36
N ASN A 17 13.22 -20.04 11.17
CA ASN A 17 13.84 -20.54 9.94
C ASN A 17 15.19 -19.85 9.61
N GLY A 18 15.78 -19.10 10.53
CA GLY A 18 17.11 -18.51 10.36
C GLY A 18 17.16 -17.23 9.55
N TYR A 19 16.05 -16.50 9.44
CA TYR A 19 16.00 -15.23 8.72
C TYR A 19 15.96 -14.05 9.67
N ASP A 20 16.65 -12.97 9.27
CA ASP A 20 16.37 -11.62 9.72
C ASP A 20 15.43 -10.94 8.73
N VAL A 21 14.71 -9.91 9.16
CA VAL A 21 13.61 -9.32 8.38
C VAL A 21 13.60 -7.81 8.47
N GLN A 22 13.53 -7.14 7.34
CA GLN A 22 13.21 -5.73 7.25
C GLN A 22 11.80 -5.54 6.68
N TRP A 23 11.07 -4.52 7.12
CA TRP A 23 9.79 -4.15 6.51
C TRP A 23 9.62 -2.66 6.40
N ARG A 24 8.83 -2.27 5.41
CA ARG A 24 8.38 -0.90 5.21
C ARG A 24 6.94 -0.88 4.73
N VAL A 25 6.11 -0.05 5.34
CA VAL A 25 4.80 0.30 4.79
C VAL A 25 5.01 1.47 3.84
N ILE A 26 4.81 1.23 2.55
CA ILE A 26 5.03 2.21 1.49
C ILE A 26 3.68 2.62 0.91
N ASN A 27 3.47 3.93 0.77
CA ASN A 27 2.36 4.51 0.03
C ASN A 27 2.89 5.04 -1.31
N ALA A 28 2.50 4.41 -2.41
CA ALA A 28 3.03 4.74 -3.74
C ALA A 28 2.90 6.23 -4.09
N GLY A 29 1.77 6.86 -3.73
CA GLY A 29 1.56 8.28 -4.00
C GLY A 29 2.45 9.24 -3.19
N GLU A 30 3.18 8.75 -2.18
CA GLU A 30 4.16 9.53 -1.43
C GLU A 30 5.58 9.45 -2.05
N TYR A 31 5.75 8.68 -3.13
CA TYR A 31 7.02 8.48 -3.84
C TYR A 31 6.88 8.74 -5.35
N GLY A 32 6.09 9.73 -5.72
CA GLY A 32 5.96 10.18 -7.10
C GLY A 32 5.21 9.21 -8.03
N LEU A 33 4.38 8.31 -7.49
CA LEU A 33 3.62 7.33 -8.29
C LEU A 33 2.12 7.67 -8.34
N PRO A 34 1.40 7.19 -9.36
CA PRO A 34 0.06 7.68 -9.70
C PRO A 34 -1.04 7.39 -8.68
N GLN A 35 -0.80 6.53 -7.68
CA GLN A 35 -1.84 6.04 -6.78
C GLN A 35 -1.45 6.14 -5.30
N LYS A 36 -2.33 6.64 -4.47
CA LYS A 36 -2.25 6.53 -3.00
C LYS A 36 -2.60 5.10 -2.59
N ARG A 37 -1.65 4.19 -2.70
CA ARG A 37 -1.80 2.77 -2.35
C ARG A 37 -0.76 2.37 -1.32
N ARG A 38 -1.23 2.13 -0.10
CA ARG A 38 -0.39 1.74 1.03
C ARG A 38 -0.32 0.21 1.13
N ARG A 39 0.90 -0.35 1.09
CA ARG A 39 1.17 -1.78 1.28
C ARG A 39 2.38 -1.98 2.18
N VAL A 40 2.40 -3.09 2.93
CA VAL A 40 3.60 -3.54 3.62
C VAL A 40 4.44 -4.39 2.67
N PHE A 41 5.73 -4.06 2.61
CA PHE A 41 6.74 -4.86 1.93
C PHE A 41 7.66 -5.46 2.99
N ILE A 42 7.94 -6.74 2.86
CA ILE A 42 8.74 -7.53 3.79
C ILE A 42 9.92 -8.10 2.99
N PHE A 43 11.13 -7.82 3.45
CA PHE A 43 12.35 -8.38 2.92
C PHE A 43 13.00 -9.25 3.98
N ALA A 44 13.05 -10.56 3.73
CA ALA A 44 13.68 -11.53 4.61
C ALA A 44 14.97 -12.04 3.96
N TYR A 45 16.06 -12.10 4.74
CA TYR A 45 17.35 -12.58 4.29
C TYR A 45 17.91 -13.59 5.29
N HIS A 46 18.43 -14.69 4.75
CA HIS A 46 18.90 -15.80 5.58
C HIS A 46 20.28 -15.49 6.17
N LYS A 47 20.58 -16.04 7.34
CA LYS A 47 21.84 -15.82 8.06
C LYS A 47 23.10 -16.32 7.32
N SER A 48 22.95 -17.14 6.29
CA SER A 48 24.07 -17.58 5.45
C SER A 48 24.50 -16.57 4.39
N THR A 49 23.68 -15.53 4.10
CA THR A 49 23.95 -14.56 3.04
C THR A 49 25.04 -13.55 3.40
N GLU A 50 25.72 -13.01 2.39
CA GLU A 50 26.67 -11.91 2.59
C GLU A 50 25.96 -10.63 3.03
N TYR A 51 24.74 -10.41 2.54
CA TYR A 51 23.92 -9.30 3.00
C TYR A 51 23.66 -9.35 4.53
N TYR A 52 23.35 -10.52 5.08
CA TYR A 52 23.24 -10.69 6.53
C TYR A 52 24.57 -10.33 7.24
N LYS A 53 25.69 -10.85 6.74
CA LYS A 53 27.00 -10.60 7.35
C LYS A 53 27.36 -9.11 7.34
N SER A 54 27.03 -8.41 6.27
CA SER A 54 27.30 -6.98 6.14
C SER A 54 26.52 -6.11 7.13
N LEU A 55 25.31 -6.54 7.51
CA LEU A 55 24.44 -5.79 8.42
C LEU A 55 24.47 -6.27 9.87
N SER A 56 24.96 -7.47 10.14
CA SER A 56 24.86 -8.14 11.46
C SER A 56 25.45 -7.35 12.63
N LYS A 57 26.39 -6.46 12.37
CA LYS A 57 27.05 -5.60 13.37
C LYS A 57 26.53 -4.15 13.37
N ASN A 58 25.68 -3.79 12.42
CA ASN A 58 25.18 -2.43 12.32
C ASN A 58 24.14 -2.14 13.41
N ASN A 59 24.02 -0.88 13.78
CA ASN A 59 22.95 -0.45 14.67
C ASN A 59 21.60 -0.63 13.96
N PRO A 60 20.61 -1.30 14.57
CA PRO A 60 19.29 -1.49 13.98
C PRO A 60 18.61 -0.21 13.51
N LYS A 61 18.87 0.92 14.19
CA LYS A 61 18.36 2.23 13.79
C LYS A 61 18.98 2.70 12.48
N ASP A 62 20.30 2.53 12.31
CA ASP A 62 20.97 2.88 11.06
C ASP A 62 20.47 2.02 9.89
N ILE A 63 20.15 0.74 10.11
CA ILE A 63 19.55 -0.10 9.07
C ILE A 63 18.17 0.43 8.67
N ILE A 64 17.34 0.90 9.60
CA ILE A 64 16.03 1.48 9.27
C ILE A 64 16.15 2.78 8.49
N PHE A 65 17.13 3.63 8.83
CA PHE A 65 17.22 5.01 8.33
C PHE A 65 18.26 5.25 7.24
N LYS A 66 19.33 4.41 7.13
CA LYS A 66 20.48 4.67 6.26
C LYS A 66 20.88 3.48 5.36
N ASP A 67 20.98 2.27 5.93
CA ASP A 67 21.71 1.17 5.29
C ASP A 67 20.80 0.06 4.75
N GLY A 68 19.51 0.05 5.11
CA GLY A 68 18.61 -1.04 4.79
C GLY A 68 18.07 -1.03 3.37
N MET A 69 17.51 -2.16 2.96
CA MET A 69 16.93 -2.46 1.65
C MET A 69 16.03 -1.35 1.08
N PHE A 70 15.24 -0.68 1.93
CA PHE A 70 14.23 0.26 1.45
C PHE A 70 14.73 1.71 1.36
N VAL A 71 15.89 2.04 1.93
CA VAL A 71 16.27 3.43 2.20
C VAL A 71 16.55 4.21 0.93
N LYS A 72 17.34 3.64 0.00
CA LYS A 72 17.76 4.34 -1.24
C LYS A 72 16.58 4.66 -2.15
N GLN A 73 15.67 3.71 -2.32
CA GLN A 73 14.56 3.83 -3.25
C GLN A 73 13.33 4.50 -2.63
N PHE A 74 13.24 4.47 -1.31
CA PHE A 74 12.14 5.05 -0.54
C PHE A 74 12.69 5.91 0.60
N PRO A 75 13.27 7.07 0.29
CA PRO A 75 13.85 7.95 1.28
C PRO A 75 12.81 8.40 2.31
N ILE A 76 13.26 8.57 3.54
CA ILE A 76 12.44 9.00 4.67
C ILE A 76 13.09 10.17 5.37
N LYS A 77 12.27 11.03 5.96
CA LYS A 77 12.75 12.17 6.74
C LYS A 77 13.54 11.68 7.94
N ASP A 78 14.70 12.28 8.16
CA ASP A 78 15.55 11.99 9.33
C ASP A 78 15.01 12.69 10.59
N ILE A 79 13.77 12.31 10.94
CA ILE A 79 13.07 12.78 12.13
C ILE A 79 12.61 11.56 12.91
N GLU A 80 13.10 11.42 14.13
CA GLU A 80 12.62 10.40 15.05
C GLU A 80 11.24 10.79 15.57
N LEU A 81 10.20 10.12 15.05
CA LEU A 81 8.82 10.35 15.50
C LEU A 81 8.48 9.47 16.71
N GLU A 82 8.65 8.17 16.56
CA GLU A 82 8.37 7.16 17.58
C GLU A 82 9.23 5.92 17.31
N PHE A 83 9.81 5.34 18.36
CA PHE A 83 10.63 4.14 18.29
C PHE A 83 10.20 3.14 19.36
N ASN A 84 10.11 1.87 19.00
CA ASN A 84 9.74 0.80 19.92
C ASN A 84 10.60 -0.44 19.69
N THR A 85 10.82 -1.21 20.76
CA THR A 85 11.57 -2.46 20.71
C THR A 85 10.77 -3.58 21.37
N THR A 86 10.90 -4.79 20.86
CA THR A 86 10.34 -5.99 21.47
C THR A 86 11.19 -7.21 21.15
N ASN A 87 10.97 -8.31 21.83
CA ASN A 87 11.73 -9.53 21.62
C ASN A 87 10.78 -10.68 21.26
N LEU A 88 11.08 -11.38 20.15
CA LEU A 88 10.38 -12.57 19.65
C LEU A 88 11.28 -13.80 19.67
N SER A 89 12.47 -13.73 20.31
CA SER A 89 13.39 -14.88 20.41
C SER A 89 12.83 -15.98 21.30
N LYS A 90 13.51 -17.14 21.31
CA LYS A 90 13.15 -18.27 22.16
C LYS A 90 13.24 -17.95 23.66
N ASP A 91 14.02 -16.94 24.04
CA ASP A 91 14.14 -16.51 25.45
C ASP A 91 12.88 -15.80 25.94
N SER A 92 12.09 -15.20 25.03
CA SER A 92 10.87 -14.46 25.36
C SER A 92 9.59 -15.25 25.13
N PHE A 93 9.59 -16.14 24.14
CA PHE A 93 8.45 -17.00 23.79
C PHE A 93 8.95 -18.38 23.39
N LYS A 94 8.40 -19.40 24.02
CA LYS A 94 8.78 -20.80 23.79
C LYS A 94 8.58 -21.21 22.32
N ASP A 95 7.43 -20.90 21.77
CA ASP A 95 6.98 -21.30 20.43
C ASP A 95 5.99 -20.30 19.80
N LEU A 96 5.55 -20.59 18.59
CA LEU A 96 4.56 -19.77 17.85
C LEU A 96 3.19 -19.68 18.53
N VAL A 97 2.80 -20.74 19.28
CA VAL A 97 1.52 -20.74 20.00
C VAL A 97 1.57 -19.70 21.11
N GLU A 98 2.65 -19.68 21.87
CA GLU A 98 2.84 -18.69 22.92
C GLU A 98 2.89 -17.25 22.37
N VAL A 99 3.54 -17.03 21.21
CA VAL A 99 3.49 -15.73 20.51
C VAL A 99 2.05 -15.38 20.13
N SER A 100 1.29 -16.33 19.58
CA SER A 100 -0.11 -16.11 19.23
C SER A 100 -0.97 -15.69 20.43
N ASP A 101 -0.73 -16.30 21.58
CA ASP A 101 -1.56 -16.08 22.77
C ASP A 101 -1.19 -14.82 23.55
N LYS A 102 0.10 -14.55 23.66
CA LYS A 102 0.62 -13.56 24.60
C LYS A 102 1.17 -12.29 23.94
N PHE A 103 1.60 -12.35 22.66
CA PHE A 103 2.25 -11.20 22.03
C PHE A 103 1.26 -10.06 21.77
N LYS A 104 1.59 -8.89 22.31
CA LYS A 104 0.75 -7.66 22.21
C LYS A 104 1.67 -6.44 22.10
N THR A 105 2.32 -6.27 20.96
CA THR A 105 3.19 -5.11 20.71
C THR A 105 2.76 -4.38 19.45
N GLN A 106 2.72 -3.06 19.52
CA GLN A 106 2.46 -2.22 18.37
C GLN A 106 3.70 -2.15 17.48
N PHE A 107 3.52 -2.46 16.19
CA PHE A 107 4.52 -2.20 15.16
C PHE A 107 4.23 -0.88 14.46
N TYR A 108 5.29 -0.15 14.12
CA TYR A 108 5.23 1.03 13.27
C TYR A 108 5.43 0.67 11.80
N ASN A 109 5.44 1.69 10.94
CA ASN A 109 5.46 1.52 9.49
C ASN A 109 6.85 1.20 8.91
N ALA A 110 7.90 1.18 9.72
CA ALA A 110 9.24 0.70 9.36
C ALA A 110 9.81 -0.14 10.49
N GLY A 111 10.70 -1.08 10.16
CA GLY A 111 11.41 -1.81 11.18
C GLY A 111 12.32 -2.91 10.66
N ILE A 112 13.03 -3.51 11.61
CA ILE A 112 13.91 -4.65 11.41
C ILE A 112 13.78 -5.63 12.57
N MET A 113 13.84 -6.91 12.27
CA MET A 113 14.09 -7.97 13.24
C MET A 113 15.47 -8.54 13.01
N MET A 114 16.31 -8.50 14.03
CA MET A 114 17.67 -9.06 14.05
C MET A 114 17.77 -10.10 15.16
N ASN A 115 18.02 -11.34 14.81
CA ASN A 115 18.14 -12.45 15.79
C ASN A 115 16.96 -12.53 16.78
N GLY A 116 15.74 -12.30 16.30
CA GLY A 116 14.53 -12.31 17.11
C GLY A 116 14.24 -11.02 17.89
N LYS A 117 15.18 -10.09 17.99
CA LYS A 117 14.93 -8.74 18.53
C LYS A 117 14.36 -7.84 17.45
N VAL A 118 13.27 -7.19 17.76
CA VAL A 118 12.51 -6.34 16.85
C VAL A 118 12.70 -4.88 17.22
N TYR A 119 12.99 -4.08 16.22
CA TYR A 119 13.13 -2.63 16.31
C TYR A 119 12.18 -2.00 15.28
N THR A 120 11.32 -1.10 15.70
CA THR A 120 10.32 -0.51 14.81
C THR A 120 10.20 0.99 15.05
N SER A 121 10.06 1.75 13.96
CA SER A 121 9.98 3.19 13.99
C SER A 121 8.83 3.70 13.13
N LYS A 122 8.25 4.81 13.56
CA LYS A 122 7.33 5.60 12.77
C LYS A 122 8.13 6.53 11.87
N VAL A 123 7.96 6.40 10.57
CA VAL A 123 8.70 7.18 9.58
C VAL A 123 7.73 7.87 8.62
N SER A 124 8.19 8.96 8.00
CA SER A 124 7.48 9.69 6.96
C SER A 124 8.31 9.71 5.68
N ALA A 125 7.66 9.66 4.54
CA ALA A 125 8.32 9.77 3.24
C ALA A 125 9.05 11.12 3.11
N ASP A 126 10.21 11.10 2.46
CA ASP A 126 10.98 12.29 2.06
C ASP A 126 11.03 12.36 0.54
N CYS A 127 9.94 12.79 -0.05
CA CYS A 127 9.78 12.92 -1.49
C CYS A 127 8.72 13.99 -1.77
N ASP A 128 9.12 15.01 -2.50
CA ASP A 128 8.23 16.14 -2.88
C ASP A 128 7.53 15.90 -4.24
N GLU A 129 7.83 14.80 -4.91
CA GLU A 129 7.23 14.47 -6.19
C GLU A 129 5.76 14.10 -6.04
N VAL A 130 4.90 14.76 -6.79
CA VAL A 130 3.48 14.45 -6.88
C VAL A 130 3.15 14.05 -8.32
N PHE A 131 2.58 12.88 -8.49
CA PHE A 131 2.07 12.42 -9.79
C PHE A 131 0.55 12.64 -9.86
N PRO A 132 0.08 13.72 -10.49
CA PRO A 132 -1.36 14.04 -10.52
C PRO A 132 -2.12 13.10 -11.46
N LEU A 133 -3.37 12.78 -11.08
CA LEU A 133 -4.27 11.91 -11.87
C LEU A 133 -4.48 12.42 -13.31
N LYS A 134 -4.43 13.71 -13.55
CA LYS A 134 -4.54 14.29 -14.90
C LYS A 134 -3.54 13.74 -15.91
N LYS A 135 -2.33 13.29 -15.47
CA LYS A 135 -1.33 12.68 -16.35
C LYS A 135 -1.71 11.26 -16.80
N ILE A 136 -2.68 10.63 -16.15
CA ILE A 136 -3.19 9.30 -16.46
C ILE A 136 -4.34 9.37 -17.46
N ILE A 137 -5.13 10.45 -17.40
CA ILE A 137 -6.35 10.60 -18.19
C ILE A 137 -6.06 10.58 -19.69
N GLN A 138 -6.83 9.78 -20.42
CA GLN A 138 -6.77 9.72 -21.88
C GLN A 138 -7.29 11.02 -22.51
N HIS A 139 -6.59 11.45 -23.54
CA HIS A 139 -6.93 12.65 -24.32
C HIS A 139 -7.61 12.31 -25.66
N GLU A 140 -7.69 11.03 -25.99
CA GLU A 140 -8.36 10.49 -27.16
C GLU A 140 -9.88 10.55 -27.00
N GLU A 141 -10.62 10.13 -28.01
CA GLU A 141 -12.07 9.97 -27.92
C GLU A 141 -12.41 8.76 -27.05
N ILE A 142 -13.22 8.97 -26.03
CA ILE A 142 -13.64 7.93 -25.08
C ILE A 142 -14.99 7.35 -25.51
N ASP A 143 -15.09 6.03 -25.46
CA ASP A 143 -16.34 5.30 -25.75
C ASP A 143 -17.49 5.80 -24.85
N LYS A 144 -18.65 6.02 -25.47
CA LYS A 144 -19.86 6.56 -24.82
C LYS A 144 -20.29 5.76 -23.60
N LYS A 145 -19.99 4.46 -23.54
CA LYS A 145 -20.34 3.57 -22.42
C LYS A 145 -19.71 3.99 -21.09
N PHE A 146 -18.62 4.75 -21.09
CA PHE A 146 -17.97 5.22 -19.86
C PHE A 146 -18.61 6.48 -19.29
N PHE A 147 -19.35 7.24 -20.06
CA PHE A 147 -19.99 8.46 -19.58
C PHE A 147 -21.20 8.16 -18.70
N LEU A 148 -21.33 8.93 -17.62
CA LEU A 148 -22.45 8.78 -16.70
C LEU A 148 -23.69 9.52 -17.20
N SER A 149 -24.86 8.91 -17.02
CA SER A 149 -26.12 9.64 -17.06
C SER A 149 -26.29 10.50 -15.81
N ASP A 150 -27.15 11.51 -15.87
CA ASP A 150 -27.46 12.36 -14.70
C ASP A 150 -27.94 11.55 -13.49
N GLU A 151 -28.72 10.49 -13.74
CA GLU A 151 -29.19 9.58 -12.69
C GLU A 151 -28.04 8.79 -12.06
N ALA A 152 -27.09 8.30 -12.86
CA ALA A 152 -25.92 7.60 -12.38
C ALA A 152 -25.01 8.54 -11.58
N TYR A 153 -24.82 9.78 -12.05
CA TYR A 153 -24.04 10.79 -11.35
C TYR A 153 -24.65 11.13 -9.98
N LYS A 154 -25.97 11.35 -9.89
CA LYS A 154 -26.65 11.56 -8.60
C LYS A 154 -26.46 10.40 -7.62
N LYS A 155 -26.41 9.14 -8.12
CA LYS A 155 -26.08 7.99 -7.27
C LYS A 155 -24.66 8.09 -6.70
N PHE A 156 -23.67 8.53 -7.50
CA PHE A 156 -22.31 8.75 -7.02
C PHE A 156 -22.22 9.90 -6.02
N GLU A 157 -22.91 11.01 -6.23
CA GLU A 157 -22.97 12.11 -5.24
C GLU A 157 -23.51 11.61 -3.90
N TYR A 158 -24.60 10.84 -3.91
CA TYR A 158 -25.12 10.22 -2.68
C TYR A 158 -24.12 9.24 -2.05
N LEU A 159 -23.51 8.35 -2.83
CA LEU A 159 -22.58 7.36 -2.33
C LEU A 159 -21.30 7.99 -1.75
N LYS A 160 -20.79 9.05 -2.40
CA LYS A 160 -19.55 9.73 -2.00
C LYS A 160 -19.78 10.82 -0.95
N GLY A 161 -21.02 11.22 -0.71
CA GLY A 161 -21.39 12.22 0.29
C GLY A 161 -21.16 11.76 1.73
N ASN A 162 -21.22 12.71 2.64
CA ASN A 162 -21.22 12.48 4.08
C ASN A 162 -22.44 11.65 4.49
N LYS A 163 -22.23 10.68 5.38
CA LYS A 163 -23.32 9.89 5.96
C LYS A 163 -23.17 9.76 7.47
N ARG A 164 -24.30 9.83 8.15
CA ARG A 164 -24.43 9.53 9.58
C ARG A 164 -25.68 8.67 9.76
N ILE A 165 -25.50 7.35 9.81
CA ILE A 165 -26.58 6.36 9.79
C ILE A 165 -26.69 5.75 11.18
N PRO A 166 -27.85 5.83 11.87
CA PRO A 166 -28.05 5.14 13.14
C PRO A 166 -28.02 3.63 12.92
N ARG A 167 -27.34 2.91 13.78
CA ARG A 167 -27.22 1.44 13.78
C ARG A 167 -27.27 0.92 15.20
N VAL A 168 -27.67 -0.33 15.35
CA VAL A 168 -27.71 -1.04 16.63
C VAL A 168 -26.68 -2.17 16.59
N LYS A 169 -25.84 -2.26 17.62
CA LYS A 169 -24.91 -3.38 17.82
C LYS A 169 -25.67 -4.66 18.23
N PRO A 170 -25.09 -5.85 18.09
CA PRO A 170 -25.71 -7.09 18.56
C PRO A 170 -26.08 -7.12 20.05
N ASN A 171 -25.44 -6.30 20.87
CA ASN A 171 -25.71 -6.12 22.31
C ASN A 171 -26.82 -5.10 22.60
N GLY A 172 -27.51 -4.56 21.58
CA GLY A 172 -28.58 -3.57 21.74
C GLY A 172 -28.12 -2.12 21.84
N GLU A 173 -26.81 -1.85 21.85
CA GLU A 173 -26.28 -0.49 21.96
C GLU A 173 -26.43 0.27 20.62
N GLU A 174 -27.02 1.45 20.66
CA GLU A 174 -27.15 2.33 19.51
C GLU A 174 -25.83 3.06 19.24
N TYR A 175 -25.46 3.18 17.96
CA TYR A 175 -24.33 3.96 17.52
C TYR A 175 -24.58 4.57 16.14
N PHE A 176 -23.83 5.62 15.80
CA PHE A 176 -23.86 6.20 14.46
C PHE A 176 -22.74 5.64 13.63
N TYR A 177 -23.08 4.96 12.54
CA TYR A 177 -22.13 4.67 11.47
C TYR A 177 -21.90 5.95 10.67
N THR A 178 -20.66 6.43 10.63
CA THR A 178 -20.29 7.67 9.94
C THR A 178 -19.35 7.40 8.79
N GLU A 179 -19.62 8.03 7.64
CA GLU A 179 -18.73 8.08 6.50
C GLU A 179 -18.44 9.55 6.16
N GLY A 180 -17.15 9.93 6.09
CA GLY A 180 -16.76 11.27 5.64
C GLY A 180 -16.99 11.44 4.14
N ALA A 181 -17.10 12.65 3.62
CA ALA A 181 -17.21 12.90 2.17
C ALA A 181 -15.96 12.44 1.40
N MET A 182 -16.18 12.03 0.15
CA MET A 182 -15.12 11.75 -0.83
C MET A 182 -15.27 12.72 -2.01
N PRO A 183 -14.18 13.06 -2.74
CA PRO A 183 -14.27 13.87 -3.94
C PRO A 183 -15.26 13.30 -4.97
N CYS A 184 -16.07 14.17 -5.57
CA CYS A 184 -17.07 13.82 -6.57
C CYS A 184 -17.26 15.00 -7.55
N PRO A 185 -16.60 14.99 -8.72
CA PRO A 185 -15.64 14.01 -9.25
C PRO A 185 -14.31 13.98 -8.48
N ASP A 186 -13.45 13.02 -8.83
CA ASP A 186 -12.11 12.90 -8.25
C ASP A 186 -11.21 14.07 -8.67
N ASN A 187 -10.36 14.52 -7.75
CA ASN A 187 -9.44 15.62 -8.00
C ASN A 187 -8.29 15.16 -8.92
N LEU A 188 -8.15 15.82 -10.06
CA LEU A 188 -7.15 15.50 -11.06
C LEU A 188 -5.74 16.01 -10.73
N GLU A 189 -5.58 16.93 -9.76
CA GLU A 189 -4.29 17.52 -9.38
C GLU A 189 -3.51 16.72 -8.33
N VAL A 190 -4.08 15.63 -7.84
CA VAL A 190 -3.44 14.75 -6.86
C VAL A 190 -3.39 13.31 -7.37
N PRO A 191 -2.54 12.43 -6.79
CA PRO A 191 -2.55 11.01 -7.13
C PRO A 191 -3.93 10.38 -6.91
N ALA A 192 -4.28 9.41 -7.77
CA ALA A 192 -5.51 8.62 -7.61
C ALA A 192 -5.64 8.04 -6.20
N ARG A 193 -6.86 7.90 -5.73
CA ARG A 193 -7.16 7.14 -4.51
C ARG A 193 -6.79 5.67 -4.71
N THR A 194 -6.74 4.89 -3.65
CA THR A 194 -6.56 3.43 -3.77
C THR A 194 -7.67 2.83 -4.63
N MET A 195 -7.29 2.25 -5.77
CA MET A 195 -8.20 1.49 -6.62
C MET A 195 -8.55 0.16 -5.95
N LEU A 196 -9.82 -0.19 -5.96
CA LEU A 196 -10.33 -1.45 -5.42
C LEU A 196 -10.93 -2.32 -6.53
N THR A 197 -11.23 -3.57 -6.22
CA THR A 197 -11.82 -4.54 -7.16
C THR A 197 -13.23 -4.19 -7.66
N SER A 198 -13.88 -3.23 -7.00
CA SER A 198 -15.17 -2.66 -7.41
C SER A 198 -15.07 -1.55 -8.48
N GLU A 199 -13.85 -1.24 -8.95
CA GLU A 199 -13.62 -0.18 -9.94
C GLU A 199 -14.44 -0.43 -11.22
N GLY A 200 -14.95 0.65 -11.80
CA GLY A 200 -15.83 0.61 -12.96
C GLY A 200 -17.30 0.24 -12.66
N GLY A 201 -17.65 -0.08 -11.41
CA GLY A 201 -19.03 -0.29 -10.95
C GLY A 201 -19.57 0.91 -10.17
N ILE A 202 -20.87 0.91 -9.87
CA ILE A 202 -21.49 1.94 -8.99
C ILE A 202 -21.13 1.62 -7.54
N SER A 203 -20.04 2.20 -7.07
CA SER A 203 -19.52 2.04 -5.72
C SER A 203 -18.96 3.36 -5.22
N ARG A 204 -19.04 3.57 -3.91
CA ARG A 204 -18.43 4.74 -3.24
C ARG A 204 -16.95 4.94 -3.61
N THR A 205 -16.22 3.85 -3.78
CA THR A 205 -14.78 3.84 -4.02
C THR A 205 -14.37 3.96 -5.48
N THR A 206 -15.30 3.78 -6.41
CA THR A 206 -15.07 3.93 -7.86
C THR A 206 -14.63 5.37 -8.18
N HIS A 207 -13.63 5.50 -9.04
CA HIS A 207 -13.21 6.78 -9.55
C HIS A 207 -14.18 7.30 -10.62
N ILE A 208 -14.51 8.55 -10.54
CA ILE A 208 -15.22 9.29 -11.58
C ILE A 208 -14.47 10.59 -11.85
N VAL A 209 -14.31 10.93 -13.11
CA VAL A 209 -13.49 12.04 -13.54
C VAL A 209 -14.22 12.92 -14.55
N GLU A 210 -13.83 14.17 -14.66
CA GLU A 210 -14.24 15.03 -15.77
C GLU A 210 -13.42 14.66 -17.01
N ASP A 211 -14.10 14.39 -18.11
CA ASP A 211 -13.46 14.10 -19.38
C ASP A 211 -12.77 15.34 -19.96
N TYR A 212 -11.54 15.15 -20.44
CA TYR A 212 -10.72 16.25 -20.92
C TYR A 212 -11.37 17.05 -22.05
N LYS A 213 -11.98 16.35 -23.05
CA LYS A 213 -12.56 16.98 -24.24
C LYS A 213 -13.99 17.48 -24.02
N THR A 214 -14.84 16.63 -23.49
CA THR A 214 -16.29 16.88 -23.45
C THR A 214 -16.76 17.56 -22.18
N LYS A 215 -15.91 17.65 -21.16
CA LYS A 215 -16.22 18.16 -19.81
C LYS A 215 -17.35 17.39 -19.09
N LYS A 216 -17.77 16.27 -19.64
CA LYS A 216 -18.76 15.38 -19.02
C LYS A 216 -18.10 14.45 -18.01
N ILE A 217 -18.88 14.02 -17.02
CA ILE A 217 -18.39 13.10 -16.00
C ILE A 217 -18.45 11.66 -16.51
N ARG A 218 -17.40 10.89 -16.24
CA ARG A 218 -17.26 9.50 -16.67
C ARG A 218 -16.48 8.64 -15.67
N LEU A 219 -16.60 7.35 -15.85
CA LEU A 219 -15.74 6.35 -15.21
C LEU A 219 -14.32 6.40 -15.83
N LEU A 220 -13.35 5.84 -15.12
CA LEU A 220 -12.05 5.53 -15.72
C LEU A 220 -12.18 4.40 -16.74
N THR A 221 -11.39 4.49 -17.81
CA THR A 221 -11.25 3.38 -18.77
C THR A 221 -10.32 2.31 -18.21
N PRO A 222 -10.34 1.07 -18.74
CA PRO A 222 -9.38 0.05 -18.35
C PRO A 222 -7.91 0.47 -18.58
N ILE A 223 -7.63 1.25 -19.62
CA ILE A 223 -6.28 1.78 -19.88
C ILE A 223 -5.84 2.74 -18.77
N GLU A 224 -6.72 3.63 -18.34
CA GLU A 224 -6.43 4.55 -17.23
C GLU A 224 -6.23 3.78 -15.92
N CYS A 225 -6.99 2.70 -15.70
CA CYS A 225 -6.80 1.81 -14.55
C CYS A 225 -5.43 1.09 -14.59
N GLU A 226 -4.95 0.68 -15.76
CA GLU A 226 -3.63 0.12 -15.97
C GLU A 226 -2.53 1.14 -15.67
N ARG A 227 -2.64 2.36 -16.22
CA ARG A 227 -1.72 3.47 -15.98
C ARG A 227 -1.62 3.87 -14.49
N ILE A 228 -2.72 3.85 -13.74
CA ILE A 228 -2.74 4.12 -12.29
C ILE A 228 -1.85 3.12 -11.51
N ASN A 229 -1.71 1.89 -12.00
CA ASN A 229 -0.82 0.89 -11.42
C ASN A 229 0.54 0.81 -12.13
N CYS A 230 0.85 1.75 -13.04
CA CYS A 230 2.08 1.79 -13.84
C CYS A 230 2.24 0.58 -14.79
N PHE A 231 1.15 -0.03 -15.25
CA PHE A 231 1.20 -1.02 -16.33
C PHE A 231 1.20 -0.33 -17.69
N PRO A 232 1.77 -0.97 -18.72
CA PRO A 232 1.62 -0.51 -20.10
C PRO A 232 0.14 -0.51 -20.53
N ASP A 233 -0.20 0.38 -21.46
CA ASP A 233 -1.54 0.43 -22.03
C ASP A 233 -1.94 -0.91 -22.66
N ASN A 234 -3.18 -1.31 -22.44
CA ASN A 234 -3.74 -2.58 -22.93
C ASN A 234 -3.08 -3.85 -22.38
N TRP A 235 -2.32 -3.77 -21.31
CA TRP A 235 -1.70 -4.95 -20.67
C TRP A 235 -2.72 -6.06 -20.35
N THR A 236 -3.90 -5.68 -19.90
CA THR A 236 -4.97 -6.64 -19.57
C THR A 236 -5.93 -6.89 -20.74
N ASN A 237 -5.69 -6.33 -21.93
CA ASN A 237 -6.56 -6.51 -23.10
C ASN A 237 -6.32 -7.85 -23.82
N THR A 238 -6.59 -8.94 -23.14
CA THR A 238 -6.39 -10.32 -23.60
C THR A 238 -7.72 -11.04 -23.90
N GLY A 239 -8.75 -10.29 -24.36
CA GLY A 239 -10.11 -10.81 -24.57
C GLY A 239 -11.00 -10.75 -23.32
N MET A 240 -10.52 -10.15 -22.22
CA MET A 240 -11.31 -9.93 -21.01
C MET A 240 -12.27 -8.74 -21.17
N THR A 241 -13.41 -8.80 -20.46
CA THR A 241 -14.32 -7.66 -20.34
C THR A 241 -13.69 -6.51 -19.55
N ASP A 242 -14.13 -5.27 -19.80
CA ASP A 242 -13.65 -4.09 -19.05
C ASP A 242 -13.78 -4.27 -17.54
N LYS A 243 -14.89 -4.84 -17.08
CA LYS A 243 -15.12 -5.15 -15.66
C LYS A 243 -14.05 -6.10 -15.10
N LYS A 244 -13.62 -7.09 -15.86
CA LYS A 244 -12.57 -8.03 -15.45
C LYS A 244 -11.20 -7.36 -15.43
N ARG A 245 -10.90 -6.51 -16.43
CA ARG A 245 -9.68 -5.69 -16.48
C ARG A 245 -9.57 -4.80 -15.25
N ASN A 246 -10.62 -4.05 -14.93
CA ASN A 246 -10.67 -3.19 -13.74
C ASN A 246 -10.52 -3.98 -12.43
N PHE A 247 -11.16 -5.16 -12.33
CA PHE A 247 -11.00 -6.06 -11.19
C PHE A 247 -9.55 -6.51 -11.00
N MET A 248 -8.86 -6.86 -12.08
CA MET A 248 -7.44 -7.24 -12.04
C MET A 248 -6.58 -6.07 -11.53
N MET A 249 -6.82 -4.86 -12.03
CA MET A 249 -6.11 -3.67 -11.58
C MET A 249 -6.40 -3.32 -10.11
N GLY A 250 -7.61 -3.57 -9.62
CA GLY A 250 -7.95 -3.42 -8.20
C GLY A 250 -7.15 -4.35 -7.27
N ASN A 251 -6.74 -5.52 -7.76
CA ASN A 251 -5.88 -6.47 -7.03
C ASN A 251 -4.38 -6.24 -7.25
N ALA A 252 -3.99 -5.54 -8.32
CA ALA A 252 -2.59 -5.37 -8.69
C ALA A 252 -1.79 -4.56 -7.66
N LEU A 253 -0.49 -4.74 -7.68
CA LEU A 253 0.49 -3.83 -7.08
C LEU A 253 0.77 -2.66 -8.03
N VAL A 254 1.28 -1.56 -7.50
CA VAL A 254 1.83 -0.47 -8.32
C VAL A 254 3.22 -0.90 -8.81
N VAL A 255 3.35 -1.14 -10.13
CA VAL A 255 4.57 -1.70 -10.74
C VAL A 255 5.80 -0.86 -10.42
N GLY A 256 5.70 0.47 -10.42
CA GLY A 256 6.82 1.34 -10.08
C GLY A 256 7.40 1.16 -8.66
N ILE A 257 6.61 0.62 -7.71
CA ILE A 257 7.15 0.21 -6.40
C ILE A 257 8.00 -1.06 -6.55
N ILE A 258 7.51 -2.03 -7.32
CA ILE A 258 8.20 -3.32 -7.52
C ILE A 258 9.49 -3.11 -8.30
N GLU A 259 9.47 -2.25 -9.31
CA GLU A 259 10.66 -1.86 -10.06
C GLU A 259 11.75 -1.26 -9.15
N LYS A 260 11.38 -0.30 -8.30
CA LYS A 260 12.30 0.29 -7.30
C LYS A 260 12.85 -0.76 -6.33
N ILE A 261 12.02 -1.68 -5.85
CA ILE A 261 12.46 -2.80 -4.99
C ILE A 261 13.39 -3.73 -5.76
N GLY A 262 13.07 -4.02 -7.04
CA GLY A 262 13.87 -4.87 -7.91
C GLY A 262 15.30 -4.36 -8.10
N ILE A 263 15.46 -3.05 -8.36
CA ILE A 263 16.77 -2.40 -8.49
C ILE A 263 17.64 -2.64 -7.24
N GLU A 264 17.09 -2.47 -6.05
CA GLU A 264 17.88 -2.66 -4.83
C GLU A 264 18.13 -4.15 -4.54
N LEU A 265 17.19 -5.02 -4.89
CA LEU A 265 17.37 -6.47 -4.77
C LEU A 265 18.50 -6.97 -5.70
N GLU A 266 18.56 -6.47 -6.93
CA GLU A 266 19.64 -6.74 -7.89
C GLU A 266 21.00 -6.34 -7.31
N ASN A 267 21.13 -5.12 -6.76
CA ASN A 267 22.35 -4.64 -6.10
C ASN A 267 22.77 -5.51 -4.89
N ILE A 268 21.83 -6.16 -4.22
CA ILE A 268 22.11 -7.07 -3.10
C ILE A 268 22.62 -8.41 -3.65
N ILE A 269 21.94 -8.96 -4.66
CA ILE A 269 22.29 -10.26 -5.27
C ILE A 269 23.68 -10.22 -5.88
N GLU A 270 24.04 -9.15 -6.59
CA GLU A 270 25.39 -8.98 -7.18
C GLU A 270 26.54 -9.04 -6.16
N LYS A 271 26.24 -8.88 -4.88
CA LYS A 271 27.25 -8.95 -3.80
C LYS A 271 27.26 -10.31 -3.08
N GLU A 272 26.35 -11.19 -3.44
CA GLU A 272 26.30 -12.56 -2.90
C GLU A 272 27.22 -13.52 -3.68
N ASP A 273 27.58 -13.17 -4.93
CA ASP A 273 28.51 -13.89 -5.80
C ASP A 273 29.98 -13.48 -5.50
#